data_194757f0d2f40f7bc2db189b955d9d8b
#
_entry.id   194757f0d2f40f7bc2db189b955d9d8b
#
_cell.length_a   1.000
_cell.length_b   1.000
_cell.length_c   1.000
_cell.angle_alpha   90.00
_cell.angle_beta   90.00
_cell.angle_gamma   90.00
#
_symmetry.space_group_name_H-M   'P 1'
#
loop_
_entity.id
_entity.type
_entity.pdbx_description
1 polymer ?
#
loop_
_entity_poly.entity_id
_entity_poly.type
_entity_poly.pdbx_seq_one_letter_code
_entity_poly.pdbx_strand_id
1 'polypeptide(L)'
;MHKIKRREAIRIKTYQDLLEVGNIERNRMEFVLAAISEHKASEMYRVAQDAKLYASGRNATIMSYQKLLYTLTGKAVPDNYTANHKCASGFFKRFVTQEAAYLLGNGVTFEDEATKEKLGKDIDTVLYKGAKSALIQAVSFGFYNNDHVEIYDLTDFVPLYDEENGALMAGIRFWQIEDRKPLRAMLFEVDGYTDYIKRKDEDITVLHDKRPYILVVQSNQVEGETIYDGMNYPTFPIVPLWANPEKQSELIGKREQIDCYDLIKSGFANDLDDASMIYWTITNAGGMSDIDLAKFIERMKIVKAAVIDGDDTGTKAEAHTIDVPYESREAYLSRLEKDLYKDCMALDTEQIAAGNVTATQIEAAYEPLNQKTDEFEFCVIEFINGILAVAGIEDTPTFTRSQIVNRQEEVEMLLSAGEYLDREYITEKILTLLGDADKVEEVLKRMDEEAAGRYSVVGAGNATPTNPTVEE
;
A
#
# COMPACT_ATOMS: atom_id res chain seq x y z
N MET A 1 -24.41 -27.05 16.25
CA MET A 1 -24.67 -25.62 16.58
C MET A 1 -23.59 -25.14 17.54
N HIS A 2 -22.51 -24.57 17.00
CA HIS A 2 -21.48 -23.92 17.81
C HIS A 2 -22.02 -22.59 18.29
N LYS A 3 -22.17 -22.45 19.60
CA LYS A 3 -22.46 -21.15 20.24
C LYS A 3 -21.28 -20.23 19.94
N ILE A 4 -21.48 -19.28 19.03
CA ILE A 4 -20.60 -18.13 18.89
C ILE A 4 -20.70 -17.40 20.25
N LYS A 5 -19.71 -17.57 21.12
CA LYS A 5 -19.54 -16.70 22.28
C LYS A 5 -19.36 -15.29 21.71
N ARG A 6 -20.33 -14.38 21.94
CA ARG A 6 -20.10 -12.95 21.80
C ARG A 6 -18.86 -12.66 22.63
N ARG A 7 -17.74 -12.35 21.97
CA ARG A 7 -16.58 -11.74 22.65
C ARG A 7 -17.11 -10.44 23.23
N GLU A 8 -16.91 -10.21 24.50
CA GLU A 8 -17.08 -8.89 25.10
C GLU A 8 -16.28 -7.92 24.24
N ALA A 9 -16.91 -6.81 23.81
CA ALA A 9 -16.21 -5.79 23.05
C ALA A 9 -15.06 -5.28 23.95
N ILE A 10 -13.83 -5.42 23.45
CA ILE A 10 -12.66 -4.91 24.15
C ILE A 10 -12.83 -3.40 24.19
N ARG A 11 -12.94 -2.84 25.40
CA ARG A 11 -13.03 -1.39 25.59
C ARG A 11 -11.66 -0.79 25.23
N ILE A 12 -11.64 0.09 24.23
CA ILE A 12 -10.43 0.82 23.85
C ILE A 12 -10.34 2.05 24.75
N LYS A 13 -9.15 2.35 25.26
CA LYS A 13 -8.91 3.55 26.06
C LYS A 13 -9.14 4.82 25.25
N THR A 14 -9.73 5.82 25.90
CA THR A 14 -10.10 7.10 25.32
C THR A 14 -9.30 8.25 25.96
N TYR A 15 -9.48 9.46 25.44
CA TYR A 15 -8.91 10.66 26.04
C TYR A 15 -9.51 10.94 27.43
N GLN A 16 -10.80 10.68 27.63
CA GLN A 16 -11.47 10.82 28.93
C GLN A 16 -10.87 9.88 29.99
N ASP A 17 -10.60 8.63 29.61
CA ASP A 17 -9.90 7.69 30.50
C ASP A 17 -8.53 8.25 30.96
N LEU A 18 -7.78 8.94 30.06
CA LEU A 18 -6.51 9.57 30.41
C LEU A 18 -6.69 10.75 31.38
N LEU A 19 -7.73 11.56 31.20
CA LEU A 19 -8.03 12.67 32.10
C LEU A 19 -8.44 12.18 33.49
N GLU A 20 -9.19 11.08 33.59
CA GLU A 20 -9.58 10.48 34.88
C GLU A 20 -8.39 9.97 35.68
N VAL A 21 -7.33 9.51 35.02
CA VAL A 21 -6.08 9.06 35.67
C VAL A 21 -5.38 10.22 36.37
N GLY A 22 -5.54 11.44 35.87
CA GLY A 22 -4.92 12.65 36.41
C GLY A 22 -3.39 12.66 36.29
N ASN A 23 -2.73 13.41 37.16
CA ASN A 23 -1.26 13.62 37.12
C ASN A 23 -0.46 12.70 38.04
N ILE A 24 -1.08 11.64 38.60
CA ILE A 24 -0.37 10.69 39.44
C ILE A 24 0.51 9.80 38.54
N GLU A 25 1.81 9.91 38.63
CA GLU A 25 2.81 9.26 37.79
C GLU A 25 2.60 7.74 37.71
N ARG A 26 2.39 7.07 38.83
CA ARG A 26 2.13 5.64 38.87
C ARG A 26 0.90 5.25 38.07
N ASN A 27 -0.20 5.99 38.20
CA ASN A 27 -1.44 5.71 37.51
C ASN A 27 -1.27 5.93 36.00
N ARG A 28 -0.50 6.95 35.61
CA ARG A 28 -0.19 7.22 34.18
C ARG A 28 0.66 6.10 33.55
N MET A 29 1.63 5.56 34.30
CA MET A 29 2.43 4.41 33.88
C MET A 29 1.57 3.15 33.64
N GLU A 30 0.67 2.86 34.60
CA GLU A 30 -0.28 1.74 34.49
C GLU A 30 -1.23 1.95 33.31
N PHE A 31 -1.74 3.17 33.08
CA PHE A 31 -2.58 3.54 31.96
C PHE A 31 -1.90 3.31 30.61
N VAL A 32 -0.64 3.76 30.45
CA VAL A 32 0.12 3.59 29.19
C VAL A 32 0.25 2.11 28.83
N LEU A 33 0.57 1.24 29.79
CA LEU A 33 0.65 -0.20 29.54
C LEU A 33 -0.70 -0.83 29.21
N ALA A 34 -1.76 -0.44 29.92
CA ALA A 34 -3.11 -0.92 29.66
C ALA A 34 -3.58 -0.51 28.28
N ALA A 35 -3.40 0.76 27.90
CA ALA A 35 -3.77 1.28 26.59
C ALA A 35 -3.05 0.55 25.44
N ILE A 36 -1.75 0.31 25.56
CA ILE A 36 -0.98 -0.46 24.57
C ILE A 36 -1.50 -1.90 24.47
N SER A 37 -1.78 -2.55 25.61
CA SER A 37 -2.27 -3.93 25.65
C SER A 37 -3.65 -4.07 25.02
N GLU A 38 -4.58 -3.17 25.37
CA GLU A 38 -5.94 -3.14 24.84
C GLU A 38 -5.95 -2.83 23.33
N HIS A 39 -5.11 -1.87 22.89
CA HIS A 39 -4.92 -1.56 21.48
C HIS A 39 -4.46 -2.79 20.69
N LYS A 40 -3.43 -3.49 21.15
CA LYS A 40 -2.93 -4.73 20.52
C LYS A 40 -3.98 -5.85 20.48
N ALA A 41 -4.92 -5.87 21.41
CA ALA A 41 -6.01 -6.83 21.43
C ALA A 41 -7.22 -6.40 20.58
N SER A 42 -7.27 -5.14 20.10
CA SER A 42 -8.37 -4.59 19.31
C SER A 42 -8.51 -5.28 17.96
N GLU A 43 -9.71 -5.21 17.39
CA GLU A 43 -9.99 -5.74 16.05
C GLU A 43 -9.23 -4.92 14.97
N MET A 44 -9.22 -3.59 15.12
CA MET A 44 -8.54 -2.69 14.20
C MET A 44 -7.04 -3.01 14.09
N TYR A 45 -6.37 -3.26 15.23
CA TYR A 45 -4.97 -3.65 15.25
C TYR A 45 -4.72 -5.01 14.55
N ARG A 46 -5.59 -6.00 14.77
CA ARG A 46 -5.49 -7.32 14.12
C ARG A 46 -5.66 -7.22 12.61
N VAL A 47 -6.65 -6.44 12.16
CA VAL A 47 -6.86 -6.19 10.73
C VAL A 47 -5.65 -5.50 10.13
N ALA A 48 -5.09 -4.49 10.80
CA ALA A 48 -3.89 -3.79 10.35
C ALA A 48 -2.68 -4.72 10.23
N GLN A 49 -2.48 -5.62 11.20
CA GLN A 49 -1.40 -6.62 11.12
C GLN A 49 -1.59 -7.61 9.97
N ASP A 50 -2.79 -8.14 9.80
CA ASP A 50 -3.10 -9.03 8.68
C ASP A 50 -2.86 -8.29 7.34
N ALA A 51 -3.34 -7.05 7.21
CA ALA A 51 -3.15 -6.25 6.01
C ALA A 51 -1.67 -5.97 5.69
N LYS A 52 -0.84 -5.74 6.69
CA LYS A 52 0.64 -5.63 6.52
C LYS A 52 1.24 -6.93 5.96
N LEU A 53 0.77 -8.09 6.39
CA LEU A 53 1.21 -9.38 5.84
C LEU A 53 0.82 -9.51 4.37
N TYR A 54 -0.44 -9.22 4.00
CA TYR A 54 -0.88 -9.26 2.60
C TYR A 54 -0.13 -8.24 1.72
N ALA A 55 0.11 -7.03 2.22
CA ALA A 55 0.90 -6.03 1.52
C ALA A 55 2.37 -6.43 1.33
N SER A 56 2.91 -7.30 2.20
CA SER A 56 4.25 -7.88 2.05
C SER A 56 4.30 -9.15 1.17
N GLY A 57 3.16 -9.55 0.59
CA GLY A 57 3.04 -10.78 -0.20
C GLY A 57 2.99 -12.06 0.66
N ARG A 58 2.61 -11.93 1.91
CA ARG A 58 2.45 -13.06 2.85
C ARG A 58 0.98 -13.24 3.18
N ASN A 59 0.30 -14.08 2.43
CA ASN A 59 -1.08 -14.46 2.75
C ASN A 59 -1.09 -15.37 3.99
N ALA A 60 -1.56 -14.84 5.12
CA ALA A 60 -1.56 -15.56 6.39
C ALA A 60 -2.44 -16.82 6.33
N THR A 61 -3.56 -16.77 5.61
CA THR A 61 -4.50 -17.90 5.43
C THR A 61 -3.81 -19.05 4.71
N ILE A 62 -3.17 -18.77 3.56
CA ILE A 62 -2.48 -19.80 2.77
C ILE A 62 -1.24 -20.32 3.50
N MET A 63 -0.48 -19.45 4.17
CA MET A 63 0.71 -19.86 4.92
C MET A 63 0.37 -20.79 6.10
N SER A 64 -0.80 -20.61 6.72
CA SER A 64 -1.29 -21.46 7.80
C SER A 64 -2.04 -22.71 7.31
N TYR A 65 -2.41 -22.76 6.02
CA TYR A 65 -3.15 -23.90 5.46
C TYR A 65 -2.32 -25.18 5.55
N GLN A 66 -2.92 -26.25 6.08
CA GLN A 66 -2.30 -27.55 6.23
C GLN A 66 -3.14 -28.61 5.49
N LYS A 67 -2.52 -29.33 4.55
CA LYS A 67 -3.13 -30.49 3.89
C LYS A 67 -3.24 -31.61 4.92
N LEU A 68 -4.39 -32.25 5.00
CA LEU A 68 -4.66 -33.31 5.98
C LEU A 68 -4.85 -34.65 5.29
N LEU A 69 -4.24 -35.67 5.87
CA LEU A 69 -4.50 -37.08 5.56
C LEU A 69 -5.39 -37.69 6.65
N TYR A 70 -6.28 -38.58 6.24
CA TYR A 70 -7.09 -39.34 7.16
C TYR A 70 -6.52 -40.73 7.29
N THR A 71 -6.19 -41.15 8.53
CA THR A 71 -5.75 -42.52 8.83
C THR A 71 -6.92 -43.50 8.63
N LEU A 72 -6.63 -44.77 8.55
CA LEU A 72 -7.62 -45.85 8.46
C LEU A 72 -8.67 -45.81 9.61
N THR A 73 -8.29 -45.20 10.73
CA THR A 73 -9.17 -45.00 11.89
C THR A 73 -9.98 -43.68 11.82
N GLY A 74 -9.89 -42.93 10.72
CA GLY A 74 -10.59 -41.65 10.52
C GLY A 74 -9.97 -40.45 11.26
N LYS A 75 -8.78 -40.60 11.85
CA LYS A 75 -8.06 -39.48 12.49
C LYS A 75 -7.35 -38.62 11.45
N ALA A 76 -7.61 -37.32 11.46
CA ALA A 76 -6.90 -36.37 10.63
C ALA A 76 -5.47 -36.13 11.16
N VAL A 77 -4.48 -36.25 10.29
CA VAL A 77 -3.06 -35.97 10.57
C VAL A 77 -2.51 -35.04 9.45
N PRO A 78 -1.52 -34.20 9.75
CA PRO A 78 -0.87 -33.40 8.71
C PRO A 78 -0.25 -34.25 7.62
N ASP A 79 -0.49 -33.92 6.37
CA ASP A 79 0.15 -34.55 5.23
C ASP A 79 1.57 -33.96 5.03
N ASN A 80 2.57 -34.73 5.35
CA ASN A 80 3.98 -34.42 5.15
C ASN A 80 4.60 -35.16 3.96
N TYR A 81 3.80 -35.92 3.21
CA TYR A 81 4.28 -36.82 2.15
C TYR A 81 4.05 -36.23 0.75
N THR A 82 2.96 -35.47 0.57
CA THR A 82 2.65 -34.83 -0.72
C THR A 82 3.04 -33.36 -0.72
N ALA A 83 3.22 -32.81 -1.92
CA ALA A 83 3.54 -31.41 -2.07
C ALA A 83 2.45 -30.51 -1.47
N ASN A 84 2.87 -29.45 -0.79
CA ASN A 84 2.00 -28.44 -0.21
C ASN A 84 2.51 -27.05 -0.59
N HIS A 85 2.41 -26.73 -1.90
CA HIS A 85 2.78 -25.42 -2.43
C HIS A 85 1.90 -24.33 -1.85
N LYS A 86 2.51 -23.20 -1.56
CA LYS A 86 1.85 -22.02 -0.98
C LYS A 86 2.15 -20.81 -1.86
N CYS A 87 1.27 -20.57 -2.81
CA CYS A 87 1.41 -19.53 -3.83
C CYS A 87 0.61 -18.30 -3.40
N ALA A 88 1.23 -17.41 -2.61
CA ALA A 88 0.62 -16.13 -2.28
C ALA A 88 0.71 -15.17 -3.47
N SER A 89 -0.38 -14.48 -3.75
CA SER A 89 -0.45 -13.41 -4.76
C SER A 89 -0.03 -12.06 -4.20
N GLY A 90 0.30 -11.12 -5.08
CA GLY A 90 0.65 -9.75 -4.74
C GLY A 90 -0.46 -8.74 -5.02
N PHE A 91 -1.72 -9.15 -5.18
CA PHE A 91 -2.82 -8.27 -5.56
C PHE A 91 -2.98 -7.08 -4.62
N PHE A 92 -3.07 -7.32 -3.32
CA PHE A 92 -3.25 -6.25 -2.35
C PHE A 92 -2.13 -5.21 -2.39
N LYS A 93 -0.87 -5.68 -2.47
CA LYS A 93 0.28 -4.78 -2.65
C LYS A 93 0.16 -3.94 -3.92
N ARG A 94 -0.27 -4.57 -5.03
CA ARG A 94 -0.43 -3.89 -6.33
C ARG A 94 -1.48 -2.80 -6.22
N PHE A 95 -2.67 -3.11 -5.70
CA PHE A 95 -3.79 -2.17 -5.60
C PHE A 95 -3.46 -0.95 -4.73
N VAL A 96 -2.94 -1.18 -3.53
CA VAL A 96 -2.53 -0.10 -2.62
C VAL A 96 -1.40 0.76 -3.22
N THR A 97 -0.44 0.11 -3.91
CA THR A 97 0.65 0.85 -4.54
C THR A 97 0.16 1.67 -5.74
N GLN A 98 -0.77 1.13 -6.53
CA GLN A 98 -1.36 1.81 -7.68
C GLN A 98 -2.14 3.06 -7.24
N GLU A 99 -3.01 2.93 -6.24
CA GLU A 99 -3.82 4.04 -5.72
C GLU A 99 -2.96 5.16 -5.13
N ALA A 100 -2.01 4.80 -4.25
CA ALA A 100 -1.10 5.78 -3.66
C ALA A 100 -0.21 6.47 -4.71
N ALA A 101 0.30 5.71 -5.70
CA ALA A 101 1.13 6.27 -6.78
C ALA A 101 0.30 7.12 -7.76
N TYR A 102 -0.97 6.78 -7.96
CA TYR A 102 -1.84 7.52 -8.85
C TYR A 102 -2.11 8.94 -8.33
N LEU A 103 -2.37 9.09 -7.02
CA LEU A 103 -2.58 10.40 -6.39
C LEU A 103 -1.28 11.15 -6.12
N LEU A 104 -0.28 10.48 -5.53
CA LEU A 104 0.90 11.12 -4.96
C LEU A 104 2.19 10.86 -5.76
N GLY A 105 2.10 10.20 -6.93
CA GLY A 105 3.27 9.88 -7.73
C GLY A 105 4.03 11.11 -8.24
N ASN A 106 3.33 12.22 -8.49
CA ASN A 106 3.89 13.50 -8.91
C ASN A 106 4.12 14.47 -7.73
N GLY A 107 3.87 14.02 -6.48
CA GLY A 107 3.97 14.83 -5.28
C GLY A 107 2.77 15.77 -5.09
N VAL A 108 2.83 16.59 -4.02
CA VAL A 108 1.87 17.66 -3.73
C VAL A 108 2.45 18.99 -4.16
N THR A 109 1.62 19.89 -4.67
CA THR A 109 1.99 21.27 -4.96
C THR A 109 1.20 22.22 -4.08
N PHE A 110 1.80 23.36 -3.72
CA PHE A 110 1.24 24.40 -2.89
C PHE A 110 1.28 25.72 -3.66
N GLU A 111 0.45 26.70 -3.27
CA GLU A 111 0.49 28.03 -3.86
C GLU A 111 1.82 28.76 -3.54
N ASP A 112 2.35 28.58 -2.29
CA ASP A 112 3.67 29.04 -1.87
C ASP A 112 4.68 27.89 -1.89
N GLU A 113 5.69 27.99 -2.76
CA GLU A 113 6.76 26.97 -2.84
C GLU A 113 7.53 26.79 -1.50
N ALA A 114 7.60 27.84 -0.66
CA ALA A 114 8.25 27.79 0.65
C ALA A 114 7.50 26.88 1.65
N THR A 115 6.24 26.55 1.41
CA THR A 115 5.46 25.65 2.25
C THR A 115 6.07 24.25 2.30
N LYS A 116 6.55 23.74 1.17
CA LYS A 116 7.25 22.42 1.15
C LYS A 116 8.51 22.41 2.01
N GLU A 117 9.28 23.50 1.99
CA GLU A 117 10.50 23.59 2.79
C GLU A 117 10.20 23.59 4.30
N LYS A 118 9.10 24.25 4.71
CA LYS A 118 8.63 24.28 6.11
C LYS A 118 8.08 22.94 6.60
N LEU A 119 7.50 22.12 5.69
CA LEU A 119 7.00 20.80 6.01
C LEU A 119 8.05 19.69 5.93
N GLY A 120 9.26 20.03 5.44
CA GLY A 120 10.38 19.11 5.25
C GLY A 120 10.67 18.81 3.79
N LYS A 121 11.95 18.75 3.43
CA LYS A 121 12.41 18.56 2.04
C LYS A 121 11.94 17.25 1.40
N ASP A 122 11.63 16.25 2.20
CA ASP A 122 11.18 14.92 1.78
C ASP A 122 9.67 14.70 1.95
N ILE A 123 8.89 15.79 2.11
CA ILE A 123 7.45 15.73 2.38
C ILE A 123 6.69 14.85 1.38
N ASP A 124 7.00 14.89 0.08
CA ASP A 124 6.35 14.05 -0.92
C ASP A 124 6.56 12.55 -0.64
N THR A 125 7.78 12.17 -0.25
CA THR A 125 8.10 10.79 0.12
C THR A 125 7.41 10.38 1.41
N VAL A 126 7.33 11.28 2.38
CA VAL A 126 6.67 11.06 3.67
C VAL A 126 5.16 10.90 3.47
N LEU A 127 4.53 11.78 2.69
CA LEU A 127 3.11 11.68 2.32
C LEU A 127 2.80 10.37 1.59
N TYR A 128 3.60 10.00 0.60
CA TYR A 128 3.43 8.74 -0.11
C TYR A 128 3.50 7.51 0.82
N LYS A 129 4.45 7.50 1.75
CA LYS A 129 4.57 6.43 2.77
C LYS A 129 3.37 6.44 3.72
N GLY A 130 2.95 7.61 4.19
CA GLY A 130 1.79 7.78 5.05
C GLY A 130 0.50 7.32 4.38
N ALA A 131 0.27 7.74 3.15
CA ALA A 131 -0.87 7.33 2.33
C ALA A 131 -0.92 5.82 2.14
N LYS A 132 0.21 5.23 1.76
CA LYS A 132 0.30 3.77 1.61
C LYS A 132 0.07 3.02 2.92
N SER A 133 0.58 3.55 4.04
CA SER A 133 0.33 2.98 5.38
C SER A 133 -1.15 3.09 5.75
N ALA A 134 -1.80 4.22 5.48
CA ALA A 134 -3.23 4.42 5.72
C ALA A 134 -4.09 3.43 4.93
N LEU A 135 -3.88 3.30 3.63
CA LEU A 135 -4.60 2.34 2.78
C LEU A 135 -4.45 0.88 3.28
N ILE A 136 -3.27 0.52 3.79
CA ILE A 136 -3.04 -0.81 4.36
C ILE A 136 -3.71 -0.97 5.71
N GLN A 137 -3.56 -0.02 6.65
CA GLN A 137 -3.87 -0.17 8.07
C GLN A 137 -5.15 0.57 8.50
N ALA A 138 -5.92 1.14 7.57
CA ALA A 138 -7.06 2.03 7.77
C ALA A 138 -6.67 3.48 8.12
N VAL A 139 -5.60 3.69 8.85
CA VAL A 139 -5.14 5.01 9.29
C VAL A 139 -3.63 5.01 9.49
N SER A 140 -3.00 6.13 9.20
CA SER A 140 -1.66 6.51 9.65
C SER A 140 -1.73 7.86 10.36
N PHE A 141 -0.71 8.19 11.14
CA PHE A 141 -0.71 9.39 11.97
C PHE A 141 0.51 10.24 11.62
N GLY A 142 0.27 11.47 11.18
CA GLY A 142 1.34 12.44 10.90
C GLY A 142 1.61 13.31 12.11
N PHE A 143 2.83 13.29 12.60
CA PHE A 143 3.32 14.19 13.65
C PHE A 143 4.14 15.31 13.01
N TYR A 144 3.73 16.56 13.22
CA TYR A 144 4.53 17.71 12.83
C TYR A 144 5.59 18.00 13.89
N ASN A 145 6.84 17.79 13.53
CA ASN A 145 8.00 17.97 14.40
C ASN A 145 8.82 19.19 13.97
N ASN A 146 8.30 20.37 14.28
CA ASN A 146 8.89 21.69 14.06
C ASN A 146 9.23 22.05 12.59
N ASP A 147 9.99 21.23 11.88
CA ASP A 147 10.48 21.49 10.52
C ASP A 147 10.25 20.33 9.55
N HIS A 148 9.61 19.26 10.01
CA HIS A 148 9.30 18.10 9.18
C HIS A 148 8.11 17.31 9.72
N VAL A 149 7.58 16.41 8.89
CA VAL A 149 6.49 15.50 9.25
C VAL A 149 7.03 14.09 9.44
N GLU A 150 6.69 13.45 10.57
CA GLU A 150 6.92 12.03 10.81
C GLU A 150 5.61 11.25 10.67
N ILE A 151 5.66 10.03 10.14
CA ILE A 151 4.49 9.16 10.04
C ILE A 151 4.60 8.01 11.03
N TYR A 152 3.54 7.78 11.79
CA TYR A 152 3.38 6.63 12.67
C TYR A 152 2.31 5.68 12.13
N ASP A 153 2.62 4.40 12.14
CA ASP A 153 1.69 3.34 11.78
C ASP A 153 0.69 3.09 12.92
N LEU A 154 -0.52 2.63 12.57
CA LEU A 154 -1.50 2.19 13.57
C LEU A 154 -0.94 1.08 14.49
N THR A 155 -0.04 0.24 13.98
CA THR A 155 0.59 -0.82 14.78
C THR A 155 1.59 -0.31 15.82
N ASP A 156 2.02 0.92 15.71
CA ASP A 156 3.03 1.54 16.57
C ASP A 156 2.50 2.76 17.33
N PHE A 157 1.20 3.08 17.17
CA PHE A 157 0.55 4.23 17.76
C PHE A 157 -0.83 3.90 18.30
N VAL A 158 -1.10 4.23 19.56
CA VAL A 158 -2.42 4.12 20.20
C VAL A 158 -3.09 5.49 20.14
N PRO A 159 -4.12 5.69 19.32
CA PRO A 159 -4.86 6.93 19.31
C PRO A 159 -5.82 7.02 20.50
N LEU A 160 -5.86 8.17 21.14
CA LEU A 160 -6.80 8.48 22.23
C LEU A 160 -7.75 9.57 21.74
N TYR A 161 -8.91 9.13 21.30
CA TYR A 161 -9.96 10.01 20.79
C TYR A 161 -10.82 10.56 21.91
N ASP A 162 -11.31 11.78 21.74
CA ASP A 162 -12.34 12.38 22.56
C ASP A 162 -13.69 11.70 22.33
N GLU A 163 -14.38 11.32 23.41
CA GLU A 163 -15.67 10.60 23.33
C GLU A 163 -16.83 11.46 22.84
N GLU A 164 -16.73 12.78 22.95
CA GLU A 164 -17.82 13.69 22.59
C GLU A 164 -17.79 14.06 21.10
N ASN A 165 -16.59 14.38 20.57
CA ASN A 165 -16.44 14.90 19.21
C ASN A 165 -15.65 13.99 18.27
N GLY A 166 -15.03 12.91 18.82
CA GLY A 166 -14.21 11.97 18.04
C GLY A 166 -12.86 12.54 17.57
N ALA A 167 -12.45 13.71 18.08
CA ALA A 167 -11.16 14.29 17.74
C ALA A 167 -10.00 13.54 18.40
N LEU A 168 -8.86 13.47 17.74
CA LEU A 168 -7.64 12.92 18.31
C LEU A 168 -7.01 13.96 19.24
N MET A 169 -7.01 13.71 20.55
CA MET A 169 -6.57 14.66 21.58
C MET A 169 -5.29 14.25 22.29
N ALA A 170 -4.95 12.97 22.28
CA ALA A 170 -3.71 12.42 22.82
C ALA A 170 -3.35 11.14 22.08
N GLY A 171 -2.15 10.62 22.30
CA GLY A 171 -1.74 9.35 21.71
C GLY A 171 -0.49 8.77 22.32
N ILE A 172 -0.29 7.47 22.17
CA ILE A 172 0.87 6.78 22.70
C ILE A 172 1.61 6.10 21.54
N ARG A 173 2.79 6.62 21.19
CA ARG A 173 3.72 5.91 20.32
C ARG A 173 4.44 4.85 21.13
N PHE A 174 4.55 3.63 20.62
CA PHE A 174 5.29 2.57 21.29
C PHE A 174 6.07 1.72 20.27
N TRP A 175 7.26 1.27 20.68
CA TRP A 175 8.08 0.40 19.85
C TRP A 175 9.00 -0.48 20.69
N GLN A 176 9.34 -1.62 20.14
CA GLN A 176 10.31 -2.56 20.68
C GLN A 176 11.15 -3.12 19.54
N ILE A 177 12.46 -2.89 19.55
CA ILE A 177 13.35 -3.28 18.44
C ILE A 177 13.47 -4.80 18.35
N GLU A 178 13.55 -5.46 19.51
CA GLU A 178 13.65 -6.91 19.65
C GLU A 178 12.99 -7.33 20.97
N ASP A 179 12.53 -8.58 21.07
CA ASP A 179 11.88 -9.13 22.29
C ASP A 179 12.70 -9.02 23.56
N ARG A 180 14.04 -8.92 23.45
CA ARG A 180 14.96 -8.79 24.57
C ARG A 180 15.30 -7.33 24.93
N LYS A 181 14.94 -6.39 24.06
CA LYS A 181 15.17 -4.97 24.26
C LYS A 181 13.99 -4.34 25.02
N PRO A 182 14.21 -3.21 25.70
CA PRO A 182 13.13 -2.54 26.41
C PRO A 182 12.03 -2.06 25.46
N LEU A 183 10.78 -2.17 25.92
CA LEU A 183 9.65 -1.46 25.33
C LEU A 183 9.81 0.03 25.62
N ARG A 184 9.73 0.85 24.61
CA ARG A 184 9.70 2.31 24.73
C ARG A 184 8.29 2.79 24.40
N ALA A 185 7.84 3.80 25.13
CA ALA A 185 6.57 4.46 24.86
C ALA A 185 6.71 5.97 25.05
N MET A 186 6.00 6.74 24.24
CA MET A 186 5.90 8.19 24.34
C MET A 186 4.41 8.55 24.39
N LEU A 187 3.99 9.19 25.47
CA LEU A 187 2.63 9.72 25.59
C LEU A 187 2.65 11.17 25.13
N PHE A 188 1.94 11.45 24.04
CA PHE A 188 1.72 12.77 23.47
C PHE A 188 0.42 13.34 24.01
N GLU A 189 0.46 14.58 24.47
CA GLU A 189 -0.67 15.37 24.95
C GLU A 189 -0.60 16.78 24.32
N VAL A 190 -1.62 17.59 24.44
CA VAL A 190 -1.62 18.95 23.86
C VAL A 190 -0.50 19.83 24.44
N ASP A 191 -0.16 19.62 25.73
CA ASP A 191 0.77 20.44 26.49
C ASP A 191 2.19 19.81 26.59
N GLY A 192 2.52 18.83 25.73
CA GLY A 192 3.84 18.21 25.66
C GLY A 192 3.80 16.69 25.63
N TYR A 193 4.95 16.06 25.77
CA TYR A 193 5.09 14.61 25.72
C TYR A 193 5.97 14.07 26.84
N THR A 194 5.70 12.82 27.26
CA THR A 194 6.42 12.11 28.31
C THR A 194 6.97 10.81 27.79
N ASP A 195 8.24 10.51 28.07
CA ASP A 195 8.89 9.27 27.63
C ASP A 195 8.88 8.21 28.74
N TYR A 196 8.53 6.99 28.36
CA TYR A 196 8.51 5.83 29.23
C TYR A 196 9.41 4.72 28.71
N ILE A 197 9.94 3.93 29.64
CA ILE A 197 10.74 2.74 29.35
C ILE A 197 10.29 1.58 30.23
N LYS A 198 10.11 0.40 29.62
CA LYS A 198 9.89 -0.85 30.34
C LYS A 198 10.96 -1.85 29.95
N ARG A 199 11.86 -2.18 30.88
CA ARG A 199 12.83 -3.24 30.71
C ARG A 199 12.17 -4.60 30.99
N LYS A 200 12.83 -5.66 30.53
CA LYS A 200 12.37 -7.02 30.80
C LYS A 200 12.41 -7.28 32.30
N ASP A 201 11.32 -7.84 32.83
CA ASP A 201 11.16 -8.21 34.24
C ASP A 201 11.17 -7.02 35.23
N GLU A 202 11.09 -5.77 34.74
CA GLU A 202 10.96 -4.55 35.55
C GLU A 202 9.60 -3.88 35.28
N ASP A 203 9.17 -3.04 36.21
CA ASP A 203 8.03 -2.14 36.01
C ASP A 203 8.37 -1.05 34.98
N ILE A 204 7.36 -0.48 34.35
CA ILE A 204 7.53 0.69 33.50
C ILE A 204 7.95 1.90 34.37
N THR A 205 8.87 2.69 33.87
CA THR A 205 9.36 3.90 34.54
C THR A 205 9.37 5.07 33.55
N VAL A 206 9.27 6.28 34.10
CA VAL A 206 9.48 7.50 33.30
C VAL A 206 10.97 7.57 32.96
N LEU A 207 11.26 7.76 31.67
CA LEU A 207 12.61 7.96 31.16
C LEU A 207 12.98 9.44 31.17
N HIS A 208 12.06 10.28 30.73
CA HIS A 208 12.15 11.72 30.75
C HIS A 208 10.79 12.29 31.16
N ASP A 209 10.81 13.26 32.05
CA ASP A 209 9.63 14.01 32.45
C ASP A 209 9.00 14.73 31.28
N LYS A 210 7.78 15.24 31.48
CA LYS A 210 7.01 15.92 30.43
C LYS A 210 7.80 17.10 29.86
N ARG A 211 7.97 17.11 28.53
CA ARG A 211 8.71 18.13 27.79
C ARG A 211 7.80 18.79 26.75
N PRO A 212 8.00 20.10 26.51
CA PRO A 212 7.33 20.77 25.40
C PRO A 212 7.83 20.26 24.04
N TYR A 213 7.03 20.44 22.99
CA TYR A 213 7.37 19.98 21.64
C TYR A 213 8.52 20.78 21.02
N ILE A 214 8.55 22.10 21.25
CA ILE A 214 9.59 23.00 20.75
C ILE A 214 10.48 23.38 21.91
N LEU A 215 11.63 22.74 22.01
CA LEU A 215 12.60 22.99 23.07
C LEU A 215 13.42 24.25 22.76
N VAL A 216 13.37 25.24 23.63
CA VAL A 216 14.30 26.36 23.64
C VAL A 216 15.40 25.99 24.62
N VAL A 217 16.59 25.65 24.11
CA VAL A 217 17.72 25.23 24.94
C VAL A 217 18.24 26.40 25.74
N GLN A 218 17.73 26.58 26.95
CA GLN A 218 18.40 27.31 28.02
C GLN A 218 18.70 26.33 29.14
N SER A 219 19.96 25.89 29.22
CA SER A 219 20.42 25.07 30.34
C SER A 219 20.59 25.94 31.58
N ASN A 220 19.52 26.24 32.27
CA ASN A 220 19.59 26.75 33.62
C ASN A 220 19.58 25.55 34.53
N GLN A 221 20.76 25.15 35.01
CA GLN A 221 20.89 24.24 36.14
C GLN A 221 20.56 25.01 37.42
N VAL A 222 19.37 24.86 37.92
CA VAL A 222 19.00 25.29 39.27
C VAL A 222 18.92 24.03 40.11
N GLU A 223 19.79 23.91 41.11
CA GLU A 223 19.86 22.81 42.09
C GLU A 223 19.99 21.38 41.52
N GLY A 224 20.60 21.20 40.33
CA GLY A 224 20.84 19.89 39.76
C GLY A 224 19.68 19.33 38.93
N GLU A 225 18.57 20.03 38.82
CA GLU A 225 17.47 19.69 37.89
C GLU A 225 17.63 20.40 36.54
N THR A 226 17.43 19.67 35.45
CA THR A 226 17.39 20.25 34.13
C THR A 226 15.97 20.75 33.85
N ILE A 227 15.78 22.05 33.84
CA ILE A 227 14.48 22.66 33.50
C ILE A 227 14.42 22.76 31.98
N TYR A 228 13.44 22.09 31.36
CA TYR A 228 13.13 22.22 29.95
C TYR A 228 12.20 23.41 29.75
N ASP A 229 12.72 24.46 29.12
CA ASP A 229 11.90 25.61 28.70
C ASP A 229 11.59 25.48 27.21
N GLY A 230 10.36 25.80 26.80
CA GLY A 230 9.93 25.66 25.41
C GLY A 230 8.47 26.04 25.19
N MET A 231 8.00 25.80 23.97
CA MET A 231 6.65 26.11 23.52
C MET A 231 5.95 24.84 23.02
N ASN A 232 4.64 24.83 23.09
CA ASN A 232 3.79 23.79 22.53
C ASN A 232 3.03 24.35 21.32
N TYR A 233 2.52 23.47 20.50
CA TYR A 233 1.63 23.83 19.40
C TYR A 233 0.27 24.28 19.96
N PRO A 234 -0.46 25.11 19.21
CA PRO A 234 -1.79 25.59 19.63
C PRO A 234 -2.82 24.45 19.70
N THR A 235 -2.59 23.37 18.98
CA THR A 235 -3.45 22.18 18.91
C THR A 235 -2.61 20.91 19.08
N PHE A 236 -3.26 19.76 19.22
CA PHE A 236 -2.56 18.49 19.27
C PHE A 236 -1.78 18.25 17.96
N PRO A 237 -0.46 17.99 17.99
CA PRO A 237 0.40 18.03 16.81
C PRO A 237 0.39 16.75 15.96
N ILE A 238 -0.50 15.81 16.25
CA ILE A 238 -0.64 14.57 15.48
C ILE A 238 -1.99 14.55 14.79
N VAL A 239 -1.96 14.37 13.48
CA VAL A 239 -3.15 14.37 12.61
C VAL A 239 -3.35 12.98 12.01
N PRO A 240 -4.56 12.39 12.05
CA PRO A 240 -4.84 11.12 11.43
C PRO A 240 -5.03 11.29 9.91
N LEU A 241 -4.39 10.41 9.11
CA LEU A 241 -4.67 10.22 7.69
C LEU A 241 -5.46 8.93 7.52
N TRP A 242 -6.72 9.04 7.16
CA TRP A 242 -7.61 7.90 6.91
C TRP A 242 -7.48 7.38 5.48
N ALA A 243 -7.70 6.07 5.30
CA ALA A 243 -7.69 5.44 3.98
C ALA A 243 -8.92 5.82 3.15
N ASN A 244 -10.07 5.96 3.82
CA ASN A 244 -11.38 6.23 3.21
C ASN A 244 -12.33 6.81 4.27
N PRO A 245 -13.50 7.34 3.86
CA PRO A 245 -14.51 7.88 4.79
C PRO A 245 -15.04 6.82 5.77
N GLU A 246 -15.08 5.54 5.40
CA GLU A 246 -15.50 4.44 6.25
C GLU A 246 -14.48 4.08 7.33
N LYS A 247 -13.29 4.65 7.28
CA LYS A 247 -12.18 4.41 8.22
C LYS A 247 -11.76 2.96 8.31
N GLN A 248 -11.64 2.30 7.14
CA GLN A 248 -11.33 0.88 7.02
C GLN A 248 -10.08 0.64 6.15
N SER A 249 -9.41 -0.49 6.41
CA SER A 249 -8.34 -0.97 5.54
C SER A 249 -8.90 -1.39 4.19
N GLU A 250 -8.17 -1.12 3.12
CA GLU A 250 -8.48 -1.57 1.76
C GLU A 250 -8.50 -3.10 1.59
N LEU A 251 -8.05 -3.85 2.59
CA LEU A 251 -8.15 -5.32 2.60
C LEU A 251 -9.56 -5.82 2.93
N ILE A 252 -10.35 -5.03 3.66
CA ILE A 252 -11.70 -5.43 4.09
C ILE A 252 -12.60 -5.62 2.87
N GLY A 253 -13.33 -6.75 2.84
CA GLY A 253 -14.19 -7.15 1.72
C GLY A 253 -13.45 -7.75 0.51
N LYS A 254 -12.12 -7.73 0.50
CA LYS A 254 -11.28 -8.23 -0.61
C LYS A 254 -10.44 -9.45 -0.22
N ARG A 255 -10.24 -9.64 1.08
CA ARG A 255 -9.43 -10.71 1.65
C ARG A 255 -9.88 -12.10 1.20
N GLU A 256 -11.19 -12.35 1.28
CA GLU A 256 -11.77 -13.65 0.97
C GLU A 256 -11.58 -14.03 -0.49
N GLN A 257 -11.62 -13.07 -1.40
CA GLN A 257 -11.39 -13.28 -2.83
C GLN A 257 -9.90 -13.59 -3.10
N ILE A 258 -8.99 -12.84 -2.46
CA ILE A 258 -7.54 -13.09 -2.54
C ILE A 258 -7.21 -14.47 -1.98
N ASP A 259 -7.80 -14.85 -0.83
CA ASP A 259 -7.62 -16.16 -0.23
C ASP A 259 -8.12 -17.28 -1.14
N CYS A 260 -9.28 -17.10 -1.79
CA CYS A 260 -9.84 -18.03 -2.76
C CYS A 260 -8.92 -18.22 -3.97
N TYR A 261 -8.41 -17.12 -4.54
CA TYR A 261 -7.48 -17.16 -5.66
C TYR A 261 -6.19 -17.92 -5.28
N ASP A 262 -5.58 -17.56 -4.16
CA ASP A 262 -4.33 -18.15 -3.69
C ASP A 262 -4.49 -19.63 -3.34
N LEU A 263 -5.64 -20.04 -2.76
CA LEU A 263 -5.93 -21.43 -2.44
C LEU A 263 -6.05 -22.27 -3.72
N ILE A 264 -6.78 -21.79 -4.72
CA ILE A 264 -6.95 -22.50 -6.00
C ILE A 264 -5.64 -22.57 -6.74
N LYS A 265 -4.86 -21.50 -6.79
CA LYS A 265 -3.53 -21.46 -7.40
C LYS A 265 -2.57 -22.45 -6.71
N SER A 266 -2.58 -22.50 -5.38
CA SER A 266 -1.77 -23.44 -4.60
C SER A 266 -2.21 -24.88 -4.82
N GLY A 267 -3.54 -25.13 -4.85
CA GLY A 267 -4.12 -26.44 -5.16
C GLY A 267 -3.75 -26.90 -6.56
N PHE A 268 -3.78 -26.00 -7.55
CA PHE A 268 -3.41 -26.32 -8.92
C PHE A 268 -1.92 -26.71 -9.03
N ALA A 269 -1.03 -26.02 -8.35
CA ALA A 269 0.38 -26.39 -8.27
C ALA A 269 0.59 -27.77 -7.63
N ASN A 270 -0.16 -28.09 -6.57
CA ASN A 270 -0.10 -29.41 -5.93
C ASN A 270 -0.60 -30.52 -6.87
N ASP A 271 -1.70 -30.27 -7.60
CA ASP A 271 -2.27 -31.27 -8.52
C ASP A 271 -1.36 -31.51 -9.74
N LEU A 272 -0.60 -30.50 -10.19
CA LEU A 272 0.40 -30.67 -11.25
C LEU A 272 1.56 -31.57 -10.77
N ASP A 273 1.99 -31.46 -9.51
CA ASP A 273 2.98 -32.37 -8.92
C ASP A 273 2.42 -33.78 -8.78
N ASP A 274 1.19 -33.91 -8.27
CA ASP A 274 0.53 -35.23 -8.12
C ASP A 274 0.27 -35.89 -9.49
N ALA A 275 -0.05 -35.12 -10.54
CA ALA A 275 -0.22 -35.61 -11.90
C ALA A 275 1.09 -36.14 -12.51
N SER A 276 2.23 -35.66 -12.05
CA SER A 276 3.55 -36.15 -12.46
C SER A 276 3.85 -37.54 -11.87
N MET A 277 3.08 -37.99 -10.86
CA MET A 277 3.23 -39.28 -10.23
C MET A 277 2.47 -40.34 -11.04
N ILE A 278 3.12 -41.51 -11.24
CA ILE A 278 2.52 -42.66 -11.88
C ILE A 278 2.03 -43.61 -10.78
N TYR A 279 0.72 -43.85 -10.77
CA TYR A 279 0.10 -44.86 -9.88
C TYR A 279 0.01 -46.20 -10.62
N TRP A 280 0.37 -47.25 -9.95
CA TRP A 280 0.38 -48.60 -10.52
C TRP A 280 -0.70 -49.45 -9.87
N THR A 281 -1.58 -49.99 -10.67
CA THR A 281 -2.49 -51.05 -10.24
C THR A 281 -1.93 -52.41 -10.67
N ILE A 282 -1.64 -53.26 -9.70
CA ILE A 282 -1.14 -54.64 -9.93
C ILE A 282 -2.30 -55.57 -9.65
N THR A 283 -2.78 -56.26 -10.70
CA THR A 283 -3.82 -57.30 -10.58
C THR A 283 -3.18 -58.68 -10.54
N ASN A 284 -3.80 -59.61 -9.78
CA ASN A 284 -3.33 -60.99 -9.58
C ASN A 284 -1.92 -61.09 -8.97
N ALA A 285 -1.60 -60.20 -8.04
CA ALA A 285 -0.33 -60.21 -7.30
C ALA A 285 -0.25 -61.34 -6.23
N GLY A 286 -0.83 -62.50 -6.48
CA GLY A 286 -0.85 -63.62 -5.55
C GLY A 286 0.56 -64.05 -5.19
N GLY A 287 0.93 -63.89 -3.90
CA GLY A 287 2.25 -64.27 -3.38
C GLY A 287 3.26 -63.15 -3.24
N MET A 288 2.96 -61.91 -3.65
CA MET A 288 3.82 -60.75 -3.38
C MET A 288 3.70 -60.35 -1.89
N SER A 289 4.81 -60.31 -1.20
CA SER A 289 4.88 -59.74 0.15
C SER A 289 4.97 -58.21 0.06
N ASP A 290 4.69 -57.49 1.17
CA ASP A 290 4.89 -56.04 1.27
C ASP A 290 6.32 -55.60 0.91
N ILE A 291 7.31 -56.48 1.16
CA ILE A 291 8.71 -56.25 0.82
C ILE A 291 8.92 -56.30 -0.71
N ASP A 292 8.23 -57.22 -1.40
CA ASP A 292 8.35 -57.36 -2.84
C ASP A 292 7.65 -56.19 -3.55
N LEU A 293 6.53 -55.71 -3.01
CA LEU A 293 5.84 -54.49 -3.46
C LEU A 293 6.74 -53.27 -3.27
N ALA A 294 7.40 -53.12 -2.13
CA ALA A 294 8.33 -52.01 -1.88
C ALA A 294 9.51 -52.02 -2.86
N LYS A 295 10.10 -53.19 -3.12
CA LYS A 295 11.17 -53.37 -4.12
C LYS A 295 10.70 -53.05 -5.55
N PHE A 296 9.46 -53.45 -5.89
CA PHE A 296 8.85 -53.14 -7.18
C PHE A 296 8.73 -51.62 -7.35
N ILE A 297 8.16 -50.92 -6.37
CA ILE A 297 8.02 -49.45 -6.37
C ILE A 297 9.40 -48.76 -6.44
N GLU A 298 10.40 -49.26 -5.73
CA GLU A 298 11.76 -48.73 -5.76
C GLU A 298 12.41 -48.89 -7.14
N ARG A 299 12.29 -50.06 -7.75
CA ARG A 299 12.77 -50.30 -9.13
C ARG A 299 12.07 -49.42 -10.14
N MET A 300 10.74 -49.23 -10.02
CA MET A 300 9.98 -48.35 -10.89
C MET A 300 10.42 -46.88 -10.78
N LYS A 301 10.76 -46.41 -9.57
CA LYS A 301 11.28 -45.06 -9.36
C LYS A 301 12.68 -44.86 -9.94
N ILE A 302 13.56 -45.86 -9.80
CA ILE A 302 14.98 -45.72 -10.20
C ILE A 302 15.19 -46.10 -11.66
N VAL A 303 14.65 -47.21 -12.14
CA VAL A 303 14.92 -47.78 -13.48
C VAL A 303 13.80 -47.45 -14.46
N LYS A 304 12.64 -46.97 -13.97
CA LYS A 304 11.41 -46.71 -14.74
C LYS A 304 10.91 -47.92 -15.52
N ALA A 305 11.33 -49.13 -15.15
CA ALA A 305 10.90 -50.39 -15.74
C ALA A 305 10.98 -51.49 -14.67
N ALA A 306 10.01 -52.38 -14.67
CA ALA A 306 10.03 -53.60 -13.87
C ALA A 306 9.55 -54.78 -14.72
N VAL A 307 10.20 -55.91 -14.57
CA VAL A 307 9.77 -57.17 -15.17
C VAL A 307 8.90 -57.88 -14.15
N ILE A 308 7.70 -58.27 -14.52
CA ILE A 308 6.81 -59.10 -13.73
C ILE A 308 6.98 -60.49 -14.24
N ASP A 309 7.61 -61.36 -13.45
CA ASP A 309 7.70 -62.78 -13.72
C ASP A 309 6.33 -63.40 -13.43
N GLY A 310 5.58 -63.67 -14.47
CA GLY A 310 4.24 -64.23 -14.38
C GLY A 310 4.22 -65.57 -15.06
N ASP A 311 4.06 -66.62 -14.27
CA ASP A 311 3.56 -67.88 -14.77
C ASP A 311 2.09 -67.67 -15.19
N ASP A 312 1.81 -67.75 -16.45
CA ASP A 312 0.58 -68.02 -17.23
C ASP A 312 -0.81 -67.54 -16.72
N THR A 313 -0.92 -66.76 -15.66
CA THR A 313 -2.22 -66.43 -15.03
C THR A 313 -2.59 -64.93 -15.03
N GLY A 314 -2.09 -64.16 -15.96
CA GLY A 314 -2.67 -62.83 -16.23
C GLY A 314 -2.35 -61.75 -15.19
N THR A 315 -1.18 -61.80 -14.55
CA THR A 315 -0.68 -60.65 -13.75
C THR A 315 -0.44 -59.47 -14.66
N LYS A 316 -1.12 -58.37 -14.38
CA LYS A 316 -0.98 -57.13 -15.15
C LYS A 316 -0.63 -55.98 -14.23
N ALA A 317 0.26 -55.10 -14.66
CA ALA A 317 0.51 -53.83 -14.05
C ALA A 317 0.01 -52.71 -15.01
N GLU A 318 -0.91 -51.92 -14.57
CA GLU A 318 -1.44 -50.80 -15.33
C GLU A 318 -1.01 -49.47 -14.68
N ALA A 319 -0.46 -48.58 -15.53
CA ALA A 319 -0.09 -47.25 -15.09
C ALA A 319 -1.27 -46.31 -15.19
N HIS A 320 -1.54 -45.61 -14.12
CA HIS A 320 -2.58 -44.59 -14.10
C HIS A 320 -1.94 -43.22 -13.81
N THR A 321 -2.28 -42.24 -14.60
CA THR A 321 -1.97 -40.83 -14.34
C THR A 321 -3.24 -40.09 -13.95
N ILE A 322 -3.12 -39.10 -13.10
CA ILE A 322 -4.25 -38.25 -12.71
C ILE A 322 -4.43 -37.22 -13.82
N ASP A 323 -5.65 -37.14 -14.34
CA ASP A 323 -6.01 -36.09 -15.29
C ASP A 323 -6.42 -34.83 -14.54
N VAL A 324 -5.66 -33.74 -14.71
CA VAL A 324 -5.92 -32.47 -14.03
C VAL A 324 -6.78 -31.62 -14.93
N PRO A 325 -7.94 -31.10 -14.50
CA PRO A 325 -8.81 -30.25 -15.29
C PRO A 325 -8.22 -28.82 -15.38
N TYR A 326 -7.08 -28.66 -16.06
CA TYR A 326 -6.33 -27.41 -16.12
C TYR A 326 -7.12 -26.26 -16.77
N GLU A 327 -7.85 -26.50 -17.85
CA GLU A 327 -8.61 -25.48 -18.58
C GLU A 327 -9.67 -24.80 -17.73
N SER A 328 -10.45 -25.59 -16.98
CA SER A 328 -11.49 -25.06 -16.11
C SER A 328 -10.91 -24.27 -14.92
N ARG A 329 -9.76 -24.69 -14.38
CA ARG A 329 -9.08 -23.98 -13.30
C ARG A 329 -8.44 -22.69 -13.77
N GLU A 330 -7.80 -22.68 -14.92
CA GLU A 330 -7.23 -21.47 -15.53
C GLU A 330 -8.31 -20.46 -15.88
N ALA A 331 -9.41 -20.90 -16.48
CA ALA A 331 -10.57 -20.04 -16.77
C ALA A 331 -11.16 -19.42 -15.50
N TYR A 332 -11.22 -20.18 -14.40
CA TYR A 332 -11.74 -19.67 -13.12
C TYR A 332 -10.76 -18.70 -12.47
N LEU A 333 -9.45 -18.98 -12.46
CA LEU A 333 -8.42 -18.06 -11.97
C LEU A 333 -8.43 -16.74 -12.75
N SER A 334 -8.50 -16.81 -14.07
CA SER A 334 -8.60 -15.60 -14.92
C SER A 334 -9.86 -14.79 -14.63
N ARG A 335 -10.98 -15.46 -14.31
CA ARG A 335 -12.21 -14.77 -13.90
C ARG A 335 -12.05 -14.11 -12.55
N LEU A 336 -11.53 -14.81 -11.54
CA LEU A 336 -11.27 -14.25 -10.20
C LEU A 336 -10.33 -13.05 -10.25
N GLU A 337 -9.30 -13.11 -11.10
CA GLU A 337 -8.40 -11.98 -11.30
C GLU A 337 -9.13 -10.75 -11.84
N LYS A 338 -9.95 -10.91 -12.88
CA LYS A 338 -10.77 -9.82 -13.42
C LYS A 338 -11.78 -9.29 -12.39
N ASP A 339 -12.39 -10.16 -11.60
CA ASP A 339 -13.32 -9.76 -10.56
C ASP A 339 -12.59 -8.98 -9.45
N LEU A 340 -11.37 -9.41 -9.04
CA LEU A 340 -10.52 -8.68 -8.11
C LEU A 340 -10.18 -7.26 -8.58
N TYR A 341 -9.79 -7.08 -9.85
CA TYR A 341 -9.53 -5.73 -10.40
C TYR A 341 -10.77 -4.85 -10.37
N LYS A 342 -11.95 -5.40 -10.71
CA LYS A 342 -13.22 -4.66 -10.68
C LYS A 342 -13.62 -4.27 -9.26
N ASP A 343 -13.60 -5.24 -8.34
CA ASP A 343 -14.04 -5.04 -6.95
C ASP A 343 -13.09 -4.13 -6.16
N CYS A 344 -11.81 -4.07 -6.57
CA CYS A 344 -10.83 -3.15 -6.02
C CYS A 344 -10.81 -1.79 -6.73
N MET A 345 -11.65 -1.59 -7.77
CA MET A 345 -11.65 -0.38 -8.61
C MET A 345 -10.25 -0.03 -9.12
N ALA A 346 -9.45 -1.06 -9.43
CA ALA A 346 -8.06 -0.93 -9.83
C ALA A 346 -7.93 -0.96 -11.35
N LEU A 347 -6.94 -0.26 -11.87
CA LEU A 347 -6.63 -0.27 -13.29
C LEU A 347 -5.96 -1.59 -13.69
N ASP A 348 -6.60 -2.32 -14.60
CA ASP A 348 -6.01 -3.48 -15.24
C ASP A 348 -5.22 -3.04 -16.49
N THR A 349 -3.90 -2.99 -16.34
CA THR A 349 -3.01 -2.52 -17.42
C THR A 349 -2.97 -3.47 -18.64
N GLU A 350 -3.41 -4.72 -18.50
CA GLU A 350 -3.48 -5.65 -19.64
C GLU A 350 -4.55 -5.22 -20.64
N GLN A 351 -5.64 -4.59 -20.16
CA GLN A 351 -6.69 -4.07 -21.05
C GLN A 351 -6.19 -2.89 -21.90
N ILE A 352 -5.23 -2.12 -21.41
CA ILE A 352 -4.63 -0.98 -22.12
C ILE A 352 -3.48 -1.45 -23.02
N ALA A 353 -2.74 -2.47 -22.63
CA ALA A 353 -1.58 -3.00 -23.36
C ALA A 353 -1.95 -3.75 -24.65
N ALA A 354 -3.22 -4.06 -24.90
CA ALA A 354 -3.69 -4.84 -26.05
C ALA A 354 -3.50 -4.18 -27.43
N GLY A 355 -2.92 -2.96 -27.49
CA GLY A 355 -2.59 -2.23 -28.72
C GLY A 355 -3.80 -1.52 -29.35
N ASN A 356 -3.59 -0.38 -30.01
CA ASN A 356 -4.60 0.46 -30.67
C ASN A 356 -5.78 0.92 -29.76
N VAL A 357 -5.48 1.19 -28.49
CA VAL A 357 -6.48 1.71 -27.55
C VAL A 357 -6.59 3.22 -27.75
N THR A 358 -7.81 3.71 -27.95
CA THR A 358 -8.09 5.16 -28.10
C THR A 358 -7.99 5.88 -26.75
N ALA A 359 -7.78 7.21 -26.78
CA ALA A 359 -7.76 8.04 -25.56
C ALA A 359 -9.03 7.85 -24.71
N THR A 360 -10.20 7.81 -25.35
CA THR A 360 -11.49 7.57 -24.67
C THR A 360 -11.56 6.20 -23.96
N GLN A 361 -10.94 5.16 -24.54
CA GLN A 361 -10.88 3.85 -23.90
C GLN A 361 -9.92 3.86 -22.70
N ILE A 362 -8.83 4.60 -22.79
CA ILE A 362 -7.90 4.79 -21.68
C ILE A 362 -8.60 5.54 -20.54
N GLU A 363 -9.29 6.65 -20.84
CA GLU A 363 -10.08 7.39 -19.85
C GLU A 363 -11.14 6.51 -19.18
N ALA A 364 -11.90 5.75 -19.95
CA ALA A 364 -12.90 4.83 -19.42
C ALA A 364 -12.31 3.74 -18.52
N ALA A 365 -11.08 3.26 -18.82
CA ALA A 365 -10.39 2.29 -17.99
C ALA A 365 -9.89 2.89 -16.65
N TYR A 366 -9.58 4.19 -16.63
CA TYR A 366 -9.19 4.90 -15.41
C TYR A 366 -10.37 5.32 -14.54
N GLU A 367 -11.60 5.38 -15.07
CA GLU A 367 -12.76 5.92 -14.36
C GLU A 367 -13.01 5.28 -12.99
N PRO A 368 -12.97 3.94 -12.80
CA PRO A 368 -13.11 3.35 -11.47
C PRO A 368 -12.01 3.78 -10.50
N LEU A 369 -10.76 3.83 -10.97
CA LEU A 369 -9.63 4.29 -10.16
C LEU A 369 -9.75 5.78 -9.81
N ASN A 370 -10.25 6.62 -10.74
CA ASN A 370 -10.53 8.03 -10.48
C ASN A 370 -11.51 8.20 -9.32
N GLN A 371 -12.68 7.54 -9.40
CA GLN A 371 -13.73 7.63 -8.37
C GLN A 371 -13.22 7.22 -7.00
N LYS A 372 -12.49 6.10 -6.94
CA LYS A 372 -11.89 5.65 -5.69
C LYS A 372 -10.85 6.62 -5.15
N THR A 373 -10.02 7.17 -6.04
CA THR A 373 -8.96 8.11 -5.66
C THR A 373 -9.52 9.45 -5.24
N ASP A 374 -10.68 9.89 -5.78
CA ASP A 374 -11.37 11.11 -5.34
C ASP A 374 -11.71 11.06 -3.84
N GLU A 375 -12.25 9.93 -3.36
CA GLU A 375 -12.56 9.74 -1.94
C GLU A 375 -11.29 9.78 -1.08
N PHE A 376 -10.22 9.13 -1.55
CA PHE A 376 -8.95 9.14 -0.83
C PHE A 376 -8.28 10.52 -0.85
N GLU A 377 -8.38 11.28 -1.94
CA GLU A 377 -7.86 12.65 -2.07
C GLU A 377 -8.47 13.57 -1.02
N PHE A 378 -9.78 13.47 -0.74
CA PHE A 378 -10.40 14.23 0.34
C PHE A 378 -9.76 13.94 1.70
N CYS A 379 -9.49 12.67 2.01
CA CYS A 379 -8.81 12.29 3.25
C CYS A 379 -7.38 12.84 3.34
N VAL A 380 -6.66 12.85 2.21
CA VAL A 380 -5.30 13.40 2.14
C VAL A 380 -5.30 14.92 2.27
N ILE A 381 -6.27 15.62 1.65
CA ILE A 381 -6.44 17.07 1.81
C ILE A 381 -6.76 17.43 3.26
N GLU A 382 -7.68 16.70 3.90
CA GLU A 382 -8.02 16.92 5.32
C GLU A 382 -6.79 16.73 6.22
N PHE A 383 -6.00 15.69 5.96
CA PHE A 383 -4.75 15.43 6.67
C PHE A 383 -3.74 16.58 6.49
N ILE A 384 -3.48 17.00 5.24
CA ILE A 384 -2.51 18.09 4.98
C ILE A 384 -2.98 19.39 5.61
N ASN A 385 -4.24 19.73 5.48
CA ASN A 385 -4.81 20.93 6.12
C ASN A 385 -4.66 20.88 7.65
N GLY A 386 -4.83 19.69 8.25
CA GLY A 386 -4.56 19.48 9.67
C GLY A 386 -3.11 19.76 10.04
N ILE A 387 -2.15 19.25 9.26
CA ILE A 387 -0.72 19.51 9.46
C ILE A 387 -0.37 21.00 9.28
N LEU A 388 -0.92 21.64 8.22
CA LEU A 388 -0.73 23.07 7.98
C LEU A 388 -1.26 23.92 9.14
N ALA A 389 -2.43 23.56 9.68
CA ALA A 389 -3.00 24.25 10.85
C ALA A 389 -2.11 24.12 12.10
N VAL A 390 -1.52 22.93 12.35
CA VAL A 390 -0.56 22.72 13.43
C VAL A 390 0.71 23.56 13.22
N ALA A 391 1.20 23.62 11.95
CA ALA A 391 2.38 24.41 11.59
C ALA A 391 2.12 25.92 11.57
N GLY A 392 0.86 26.35 11.62
CA GLY A 392 0.48 27.77 11.49
C GLY A 392 0.72 28.32 10.07
N ILE A 393 0.56 27.48 9.05
CA ILE A 393 0.73 27.82 7.63
C ILE A 393 -0.66 27.87 6.98
N GLU A 394 -0.94 28.93 6.25
CA GLU A 394 -2.15 29.04 5.41
C GLU A 394 -1.74 28.79 3.96
N ASP A 395 -2.16 27.65 3.41
CA ASP A 395 -1.90 27.27 2.01
C ASP A 395 -2.90 26.19 1.56
N THR A 396 -2.97 25.93 0.26
CA THR A 396 -3.88 24.95 -0.33
C THR A 396 -3.11 23.89 -1.09
N PRO A 397 -3.23 22.61 -0.70
CA PRO A 397 -2.58 21.50 -1.43
C PRO A 397 -3.33 21.22 -2.74
N THR A 398 -2.56 20.96 -3.80
CA THR A 398 -3.09 20.51 -5.10
C THR A 398 -2.33 19.29 -5.59
N PHE A 399 -3.02 18.41 -6.32
CA PHE A 399 -2.46 17.16 -6.81
C PHE A 399 -2.58 17.02 -8.32
N THR A 400 -1.54 16.52 -8.96
CA THR A 400 -1.56 16.15 -10.38
C THR A 400 -1.46 14.63 -10.47
N ARG A 401 -2.53 13.97 -10.94
CA ARG A 401 -2.59 12.50 -11.04
C ARG A 401 -1.63 11.97 -12.08
N SER A 402 -1.00 10.83 -11.77
CA SER A 402 -0.11 10.14 -12.70
C SER A 402 -0.91 9.23 -13.63
N GLN A 403 -1.21 9.70 -14.85
CA GLN A 403 -1.95 8.94 -15.86
C GLN A 403 -1.05 8.48 -17.00
N ILE A 404 -1.38 7.33 -17.58
CA ILE A 404 -0.85 6.92 -18.87
C ILE A 404 -1.69 7.62 -19.93
N VAL A 405 -1.07 8.48 -20.74
CA VAL A 405 -1.75 9.24 -21.78
C VAL A 405 -1.26 8.78 -23.16
N ASN A 406 -2.15 8.80 -24.15
CA ASN A 406 -1.76 8.64 -25.54
C ASN A 406 -1.18 9.97 -26.05
N ARG A 407 0.11 10.18 -25.83
CA ARG A 407 0.80 11.44 -26.18
C ARG A 407 0.58 11.87 -27.63
N GLN A 408 0.51 10.93 -28.56
CA GLN A 408 0.30 11.26 -29.96
C GLN A 408 -1.09 11.87 -30.18
N GLU A 409 -2.12 11.27 -29.63
CA GLU A 409 -3.51 11.72 -29.78
C GLU A 409 -3.75 13.06 -29.06
N GLU A 410 -3.14 13.25 -27.88
CA GLU A 410 -3.18 14.55 -27.17
C GLU A 410 -2.47 15.66 -27.93
N VAL A 411 -1.29 15.39 -28.50
CA VAL A 411 -0.59 16.36 -29.35
C VAL A 411 -1.42 16.71 -30.60
N GLU A 412 -2.04 15.72 -31.24
CA GLU A 412 -2.94 15.96 -32.40
C GLU A 412 -4.16 16.80 -32.01
N MET A 413 -4.74 16.54 -30.83
CA MET A 413 -5.86 17.33 -30.30
C MET A 413 -5.46 18.77 -29.98
N LEU A 414 -4.30 18.98 -29.34
CA LEU A 414 -3.77 20.33 -29.07
C LEU A 414 -3.45 21.08 -30.37
N LEU A 415 -2.87 20.40 -31.37
CA LEU A 415 -2.61 21.00 -32.68
C LEU A 415 -3.93 21.40 -33.38
N SER A 416 -4.97 20.56 -33.29
CA SER A 416 -6.30 20.85 -33.82
C SER A 416 -6.97 22.03 -33.11
N ALA A 417 -6.76 22.15 -31.79
CA ALA A 417 -7.23 23.29 -31.00
C ALA A 417 -6.46 24.60 -31.30
N GLY A 418 -5.35 24.52 -32.03
CA GLY A 418 -4.49 25.65 -32.39
C GLY A 418 -5.14 26.75 -33.21
N GLU A 419 -6.31 26.47 -33.81
CA GLU A 419 -7.12 27.49 -34.48
C GLU A 419 -7.88 28.42 -33.51
N TYR A 420 -8.06 27.95 -32.23
CA TYR A 420 -8.91 28.63 -31.23
C TYR A 420 -8.14 29.08 -30.00
N LEU A 421 -6.95 28.53 -29.75
CA LEU A 421 -6.14 28.79 -28.57
C LEU A 421 -4.87 29.54 -28.92
N ASP A 422 -4.35 30.26 -27.93
CA ASP A 422 -3.10 30.99 -28.06
C ASP A 422 -1.90 30.05 -28.34
N ARG A 423 -1.02 30.51 -29.21
CA ARG A 423 0.15 29.77 -29.67
C ARG A 423 1.13 29.45 -28.52
N GLU A 424 1.30 30.41 -27.61
CA GLU A 424 2.18 30.23 -26.44
C GLU A 424 1.67 29.10 -25.56
N TYR A 425 0.37 29.13 -25.24
CA TYR A 425 -0.30 28.11 -24.45
C TYR A 425 -0.17 26.70 -25.05
N ILE A 426 -0.38 26.57 -26.37
CA ILE A 426 -0.27 25.27 -27.05
C ILE A 426 1.16 24.77 -27.05
N THR A 427 2.13 25.65 -27.30
CA THR A 427 3.56 25.28 -27.29
C THR A 427 3.98 24.84 -25.91
N GLU A 428 3.58 25.53 -24.85
CA GLU A 428 3.81 25.15 -23.47
C GLU A 428 3.23 23.77 -23.15
N LYS A 429 1.98 23.52 -23.51
CA LYS A 429 1.30 22.25 -23.25
C LYS A 429 1.95 21.10 -24.02
N ILE A 430 2.29 21.29 -25.29
CA ILE A 430 2.97 20.26 -26.09
C ILE A 430 4.36 19.93 -25.51
N LEU A 431 5.16 20.94 -25.14
CA LEU A 431 6.46 20.72 -24.55
C LEU A 431 6.37 20.03 -23.19
N THR A 432 5.38 20.40 -22.38
CA THR A 432 5.11 19.71 -21.10
C THR A 432 4.75 18.23 -21.32
N LEU A 433 3.89 17.91 -22.28
CA LEU A 433 3.53 16.54 -22.65
C LEU A 433 4.73 15.73 -23.18
N LEU A 434 5.65 16.38 -23.90
CA LEU A 434 6.88 15.73 -24.39
C LEU A 434 7.94 15.55 -23.30
N GLY A 435 7.78 16.21 -22.14
CA GLY A 435 8.73 16.18 -21.03
C GLY A 435 9.84 17.23 -21.12
N ASP A 436 9.66 18.24 -21.98
CA ASP A 436 10.61 19.33 -22.23
C ASP A 436 10.09 20.68 -21.66
N ALA A 437 9.38 20.64 -20.52
CA ALA A 437 8.79 21.82 -19.88
C ALA A 437 9.83 22.90 -19.53
N ASP A 438 11.06 22.49 -19.23
CA ASP A 438 12.22 23.38 -18.96
C ASP A 438 12.68 24.17 -20.19
N LYS A 439 12.28 23.79 -21.39
CA LYS A 439 12.69 24.44 -22.65
C LYS A 439 11.63 25.39 -23.22
N VAL A 440 10.52 25.60 -22.53
CA VAL A 440 9.39 26.41 -23.01
C VAL A 440 9.84 27.83 -23.38
N GLU A 441 10.53 28.53 -22.48
CA GLU A 441 11.01 29.91 -22.71
C GLU A 441 11.99 29.97 -23.89
N GLU A 442 12.89 29.00 -24.01
CA GLU A 442 13.87 28.97 -25.10
C GLU A 442 13.21 28.72 -26.47
N VAL A 443 12.20 27.83 -26.50
CA VAL A 443 11.47 27.53 -27.73
C VAL A 443 10.60 28.72 -28.15
N LEU A 444 9.85 29.34 -27.23
CA LEU A 444 9.04 30.51 -27.52
C LEU A 444 9.91 31.66 -28.06
N LYS A 445 11.04 31.94 -27.41
CA LYS A 445 11.97 32.97 -27.89
C LYS A 445 12.50 32.70 -29.29
N ARG A 446 12.86 31.46 -29.62
CA ARG A 446 13.28 31.08 -30.98
C ARG A 446 12.15 31.25 -32.00
N MET A 447 10.92 30.90 -31.64
CA MET A 447 9.75 31.08 -32.49
C MET A 447 9.47 32.54 -32.77
N ASP A 448 9.66 33.44 -31.81
CA ASP A 448 9.50 34.88 -31.98
C ASP A 448 10.61 35.49 -32.86
N GLU A 449 11.85 35.08 -32.69
CA GLU A 449 13.00 35.46 -33.53
C GLU A 449 12.77 35.06 -34.99
N GLU A 450 12.26 33.85 -35.24
CA GLU A 450 11.89 33.37 -36.59
C GLU A 450 10.74 34.12 -37.18
N ALA A 451 9.71 34.49 -36.40
CA ALA A 451 8.58 35.30 -36.84
C ALA A 451 9.06 36.72 -37.22
N ALA A 452 9.91 37.32 -36.39
CA ALA A 452 10.50 38.66 -36.70
C ALA A 452 11.38 38.58 -37.96
N GLY A 453 12.13 37.54 -38.17
CA GLY A 453 12.93 37.32 -39.37
C GLY A 453 12.09 37.23 -40.66
N ARG A 454 10.95 36.55 -40.60
CA ARG A 454 10.00 36.48 -41.76
C ARG A 454 9.37 37.82 -42.10
N TYR A 455 9.03 38.66 -41.13
CA TYR A 455 8.52 40.02 -41.36
C TYR A 455 9.57 40.94 -41.96
N SER A 456 10.85 40.79 -41.64
CA SER A 456 11.94 41.62 -42.19
C SER A 456 12.21 41.26 -43.68
N VAL A 457 12.01 40.02 -44.10
CA VAL A 457 12.18 39.61 -45.51
C VAL A 457 11.03 40.07 -46.41
N VAL A 458 9.81 40.14 -45.91
CA VAL A 458 8.63 40.64 -46.65
C VAL A 458 8.69 42.16 -46.84
N GLY A 459 9.31 42.93 -45.89
CA GLY A 459 9.48 44.38 -46.01
C GLY A 459 10.54 44.82 -47.02
N ALA A 460 11.46 43.95 -47.43
CA ALA A 460 12.53 44.29 -48.40
C ALA A 460 12.14 44.06 -49.90
N GLY A 461 10.95 43.55 -50.17
CA GLY A 461 10.50 43.16 -51.53
C GLY A 461 9.74 44.24 -52.33
N ASN A 462 9.45 45.44 -51.77
CA ASN A 462 8.74 46.51 -52.47
C ASN A 462 9.66 47.70 -52.85
N ALA A 463 10.75 47.40 -53.55
CA ALA A 463 11.46 48.46 -54.31
C ALA A 463 10.81 48.55 -55.73
N THR A 464 10.09 49.61 -55.98
CA THR A 464 9.49 49.96 -57.25
C THR A 464 10.52 49.99 -58.35
N PRO A 465 10.36 49.37 -59.53
CA PRO A 465 11.26 49.58 -60.66
C PRO A 465 11.03 50.99 -61.26
N THR A 466 12.04 51.81 -61.17
CA THR A 466 12.19 53.05 -61.93
C THR A 466 12.30 52.71 -63.43
N ASN A 467 11.35 53.17 -64.22
CA ASN A 467 11.32 53.16 -65.66
C ASN A 467 12.44 54.00 -66.24
N PRO A 468 13.29 53.53 -67.19
CA PRO A 468 14.21 54.39 -67.89
C PRO A 468 13.43 55.21 -68.95
N THR A 469 13.54 56.53 -68.88
CA THR A 469 13.16 57.48 -69.92
C THR A 469 13.94 57.22 -71.17
N VAL A 470 13.25 57.00 -72.27
CA VAL A 470 13.76 57.02 -73.62
C VAL A 470 13.80 58.51 -74.05
N GLU A 471 15.02 59.02 -74.33
CA GLU A 471 15.22 60.16 -75.21
C GLU A 471 15.55 59.63 -76.62
N GLU A 472 14.83 60.19 -77.59
CA GLU A 472 14.94 60.18 -79.03
C GLU A 472 15.80 59.18 -79.79
#